data_cf78b6c13def1bd3116fedf09e5338b2
#
_entry.id   cf78b6c13def1bd3116fedf09e5338b2
#
_cell.length_a   1.000
_cell.length_b   1.000
_cell.length_c   1.000
_cell.angle_alpha   90.00
_cell.angle_beta   90.00
_cell.angle_gamma   90.00
#
_symmetry.space_group_name_H-M   'P 1'
#
loop_
_entity.id
_entity.type
_entity.pdbx_description
1 polymer ?
#
loop_
_entity_poly.entity_id
_entity_poly.type
_entity_poly.pdbx_seq_one_letter_code
_entity_poly.pdbx_strand_id
1 'polypeptide(L)'
;GNAPVSSFIAAALRLSLNPDDSLSRAVYNHYLGRGFDRPLPGDERTFFRSIRLLSPEEAFERIVMRHALHDDRQQTAYLQAIHEQIIGFCASKIADIALFLDWWEQQGQNRSLSVDESATTVEITTIHKAKGLEKRVVLIPWCSWQLDPKSGGNVTNIVWAEARDGEAA
;
A
#
# COMPACT_ATOMS: atom_id res chain seq x y z
N GLY A 1 1.20 -1.91 -5.88
CA GLY A 1 2.53 -1.33 -5.76
C GLY A 1 2.66 -0.58 -4.44
N ASN A 2 3.81 -0.68 -3.79
CA ASN A 2 4.05 0.05 -2.55
C ASN A 2 3.99 1.56 -2.81
N ALA A 3 3.18 2.27 -2.03
CA ALA A 3 3.17 3.73 -2.11
C ALA A 3 4.57 4.27 -1.70
N PRO A 4 5.05 5.36 -2.33
CA PRO A 4 6.36 5.93 -2.00
C PRO A 4 6.55 6.22 -0.51
N VAL A 5 5.48 6.65 0.18
CA VAL A 5 5.50 6.92 1.61
C VAL A 5 5.74 5.67 2.45
N SER A 6 5.26 4.48 2.02
CA SER A 6 5.51 3.22 2.74
C SER A 6 6.99 2.86 2.72
N SER A 7 7.63 3.00 1.56
CA SER A 7 9.08 2.76 1.41
C SER A 7 9.90 3.76 2.22
N PHE A 8 9.46 5.03 2.28
CA PHE A 8 10.09 6.07 3.08
C PHE A 8 10.03 5.75 4.58
N ILE A 9 8.87 5.39 5.12
CA ILE A 9 8.71 5.02 6.53
C ILE A 9 9.58 3.81 6.89
N ALA A 10 9.55 2.75 6.07
CA ALA A 10 10.39 1.58 6.29
C ALA A 10 11.89 1.94 6.26
N ALA A 11 12.32 2.79 5.32
CA ALA A 11 13.70 3.27 5.26
C ALA A 11 14.09 4.10 6.50
N ALA A 12 13.22 4.99 6.96
CA ALA A 12 13.44 5.79 8.17
C ALA A 12 13.56 4.91 9.42
N LEU A 13 12.72 3.89 9.56
CA LEU A 13 12.82 2.91 10.66
C LEU A 13 14.13 2.10 10.59
N ARG A 14 14.57 1.67 9.39
CA ARG A 14 15.89 1.00 9.24
C ARG A 14 17.04 1.92 9.60
N LEU A 15 16.99 3.19 9.21
CA LEU A 15 18.02 4.18 9.56
C LEU A 15 18.09 4.45 11.07
N SER A 16 17.01 4.26 11.82
CA SER A 16 17.05 4.32 13.29
C SER A 16 17.87 3.19 13.89
N LEU A 17 17.84 2.00 13.28
CA LEU A 17 18.64 0.85 13.73
C LEU A 17 20.07 0.93 13.22
N ASN A 18 20.27 1.30 11.96
CA ASN A 18 21.56 1.45 11.32
C ASN A 18 21.62 2.73 10.45
N PRO A 19 22.13 3.85 11.00
CA PRO A 19 22.25 5.12 10.26
C PRO A 19 23.20 5.09 9.06
N ASP A 20 24.01 4.05 8.94
CA ASP A 20 24.99 3.89 7.86
C ASP A 20 24.49 2.96 6.73
N ASP A 21 23.26 2.44 6.83
CA ASP A 21 22.63 1.68 5.75
C ASP A 21 22.43 2.55 4.50
N SER A 22 23.26 2.25 3.49
CA SER A 22 23.31 3.03 2.25
C SER A 22 22.03 2.92 1.42
N LEU A 23 21.38 1.75 1.41
CA LEU A 23 20.16 1.53 0.65
C LEU A 23 18.99 2.30 1.27
N SER A 24 18.80 2.17 2.57
CA SER A 24 17.74 2.92 3.28
C SER A 24 17.97 4.41 3.20
N ARG A 25 19.23 4.88 3.27
CA ARG A 25 19.56 6.27 3.07
C ARG A 25 19.22 6.77 1.67
N ALA A 26 19.50 5.98 0.64
CA ALA A 26 19.14 6.33 -0.74
C ALA A 26 17.61 6.48 -0.93
N VAL A 27 16.82 5.53 -0.40
CA VAL A 27 15.35 5.59 -0.43
C VAL A 27 14.82 6.80 0.32
N TYR A 28 15.34 7.05 1.52
CA TYR A 28 14.98 8.19 2.36
C TYR A 28 15.29 9.53 1.67
N ASN A 29 16.49 9.67 1.13
CA ASN A 29 16.90 10.87 0.41
C ASN A 29 16.08 11.10 -0.86
N HIS A 30 15.80 10.03 -1.60
CA HIS A 30 15.00 10.11 -2.82
C HIS A 30 13.60 10.65 -2.55
N TYR A 31 12.95 10.16 -1.51
CA TYR A 31 11.64 10.64 -1.10
C TYR A 31 11.63 12.14 -0.76
N LEU A 32 12.70 12.63 -0.12
CA LEU A 32 12.87 14.03 0.23
C LEU A 32 13.38 14.91 -0.94
N GLY A 33 13.48 14.38 -2.16
CA GLY A 33 14.00 15.11 -3.32
C GLY A 33 15.48 15.42 -3.24
N ARG A 34 16.25 14.64 -2.48
CA ARG A 34 17.70 14.82 -2.30
C ARG A 34 18.48 13.82 -3.16
N GLY A 35 19.76 14.08 -3.39
CA GLY A 35 20.65 13.12 -4.06
C GLY A 35 20.81 11.83 -3.25
N PHE A 36 20.80 10.67 -3.93
CA PHE A 36 20.86 9.34 -3.32
C PHE A 36 22.05 9.14 -2.37
N ASP A 37 23.22 9.67 -2.75
CA ASP A 37 24.48 9.50 -2.01
C ASP A 37 24.67 10.52 -0.87
N ARG A 38 23.74 11.46 -0.71
CA ARG A 38 23.88 12.51 0.29
C ARG A 38 24.01 11.91 1.68
N PRO A 39 25.04 12.26 2.47
CA PRO A 39 25.13 11.85 3.87
C PRO A 39 23.96 12.39 4.68
N LEU A 40 23.54 11.64 5.70
CA LEU A 40 22.56 12.15 6.67
C LEU A 40 23.15 13.32 7.44
N PRO A 41 22.46 14.47 7.50
CA PRO A 41 22.82 15.58 8.39
C PRO A 41 22.93 15.15 9.86
N GLY A 42 23.71 15.89 10.65
CA GLY A 42 23.94 15.54 12.06
C GLY A 42 22.67 15.55 12.92
N ASP A 43 21.74 16.45 12.62
CA ASP A 43 20.43 16.52 13.28
C ASP A 43 19.54 15.32 12.94
N GLU A 44 19.59 14.82 11.71
CA GLU A 44 18.88 13.60 11.31
C GLU A 44 19.48 12.36 11.97
N ARG A 45 20.81 12.25 12.04
CA ARG A 45 21.47 11.17 12.79
C ARG A 45 21.08 11.18 14.27
N THR A 46 21.00 12.37 14.87
CA THR A 46 20.55 12.52 16.26
C THR A 46 19.08 12.11 16.42
N PHE A 47 18.23 12.51 15.48
CA PHE A 47 16.84 12.11 15.46
C PHE A 47 16.71 10.58 15.37
N PHE A 48 17.36 9.91 14.42
CA PHE A 48 17.29 8.45 14.28
C PHE A 48 17.78 7.73 15.54
N ARG A 49 18.83 8.23 16.20
CA ARG A 49 19.26 7.68 17.50
C ARG A 49 18.18 7.82 18.58
N SER A 50 17.45 8.94 18.59
CA SER A 50 16.42 9.19 19.60
C SER A 50 15.20 8.29 19.49
N ILE A 51 14.87 7.81 18.29
CA ILE A 51 13.71 6.92 18.06
C ILE A 51 14.06 5.43 18.10
N ARG A 52 15.35 5.09 18.16
CA ARG A 52 15.83 3.70 18.05
C ARG A 52 15.23 2.75 19.09
N LEU A 53 14.99 3.23 20.31
CA LEU A 53 14.51 2.43 21.43
C LEU A 53 13.01 2.61 21.69
N LEU A 54 12.33 3.34 20.84
CA LEU A 54 10.88 3.50 20.93
C LEU A 54 10.17 2.27 20.35
N SER A 55 8.89 2.13 20.66
CA SER A 55 8.05 1.18 19.96
C SER A 55 7.90 1.54 18.48
N PRO A 56 7.57 0.59 17.60
CA PRO A 56 7.31 0.89 16.18
C PRO A 56 6.26 1.98 15.99
N GLU A 57 5.24 2.02 16.84
CA GLU A 57 4.17 3.02 16.80
C GLU A 57 4.70 4.43 17.14
N GLU A 58 5.39 4.57 18.27
CA GLU A 58 5.97 5.86 18.68
C GLU A 58 7.02 6.35 17.67
N ALA A 59 7.84 5.44 17.12
CA ALA A 59 8.83 5.78 16.10
C ALA A 59 8.15 6.27 14.81
N PHE A 60 7.09 5.60 14.38
CA PHE A 60 6.28 6.00 13.23
C PHE A 60 5.70 7.40 13.42
N GLU A 61 5.04 7.67 14.56
CA GLU A 61 4.48 9.00 14.85
C GLU A 61 5.54 10.10 14.82
N ARG A 62 6.72 9.84 15.41
CA ARG A 62 7.84 10.80 15.39
C ARG A 62 8.33 11.09 13.98
N ILE A 63 8.39 10.08 13.11
CA ILE A 63 8.77 10.23 11.69
C ILE A 63 7.72 11.06 10.96
N VAL A 64 6.44 10.73 11.12
CA VAL A 64 5.32 11.45 10.48
C VAL A 64 5.32 12.92 10.89
N MET A 65 5.47 13.22 12.18
CA MET A 65 5.53 14.59 12.69
C MET A 65 6.73 15.36 12.17
N ARG A 66 7.93 14.75 12.21
CA ARG A 66 9.16 15.42 11.77
C ARG A 66 9.12 15.87 10.31
N HIS A 67 8.47 15.09 9.47
CA HIS A 67 8.40 15.33 8.02
C HIS A 67 7.07 15.93 7.57
N ALA A 68 6.17 16.28 8.50
CA ALA A 68 4.85 16.84 8.22
C ALA A 68 4.05 16.03 7.19
N LEU A 69 4.17 14.68 7.23
CA LEU A 69 3.57 13.81 6.22
C LEU A 69 2.04 13.82 6.24
N HIS A 70 1.43 14.27 7.33
CA HIS A 70 -0.03 14.40 7.50
C HIS A 70 -0.62 15.58 6.71
N ASP A 71 0.21 16.52 6.25
CA ASP A 71 -0.25 17.69 5.50
C ASP A 71 -0.66 17.35 4.05
N ASP A 72 -0.19 16.20 3.53
CA ASP A 72 -0.54 15.70 2.21
C ASP A 72 -1.76 14.77 2.28
N ARG A 73 -2.91 15.28 1.84
CA ARG A 73 -4.16 14.52 1.81
C ARG A 73 -4.10 13.23 0.99
N GLN A 74 -3.28 13.20 -0.07
CA GLN A 74 -3.15 12.01 -0.91
C GLN A 74 -2.42 10.88 -0.18
N GLN A 75 -1.58 11.20 0.79
CA GLN A 75 -0.81 10.23 1.57
C GLN A 75 -1.52 9.81 2.86
N THR A 76 -2.51 10.57 3.33
CA THR A 76 -3.19 10.32 4.61
C THR A 76 -3.75 8.90 4.70
N ALA A 77 -4.41 8.42 3.65
CA ALA A 77 -4.97 7.06 3.62
C ALA A 77 -3.89 5.96 3.72
N TYR A 78 -2.74 6.17 3.07
CA TYR A 78 -1.60 5.24 3.18
C TYR A 78 -0.96 5.28 4.56
N LEU A 79 -0.84 6.46 5.18
CA LEU A 79 -0.31 6.62 6.54
C LEU A 79 -1.23 5.93 7.55
N GLN A 80 -2.54 6.09 7.43
CA GLN A 80 -3.51 5.41 8.29
C GLN A 80 -3.40 3.89 8.16
N ALA A 81 -3.33 3.37 6.93
CA ALA A 81 -3.21 1.94 6.69
C ALA A 81 -1.87 1.35 7.21
N ILE A 82 -0.77 2.11 7.14
CA ILE A 82 0.51 1.71 7.74
C ILE A 82 0.38 1.70 9.27
N HIS A 83 -0.22 2.74 9.85
CA HIS A 83 -0.41 2.87 11.28
C HIS A 83 -1.26 1.71 11.85
N GLU A 84 -2.36 1.36 11.19
CA GLU A 84 -3.19 0.20 11.57
C GLU A 84 -2.40 -1.11 11.57
N GLN A 85 -1.51 -1.30 10.60
CA GLN A 85 -0.65 -2.48 10.56
C GLN A 85 0.38 -2.48 11.70
N ILE A 86 0.94 -1.32 12.05
CA ILE A 86 1.85 -1.18 13.18
C ILE A 86 1.13 -1.49 14.50
N ILE A 87 -0.07 -0.92 14.71
CA ILE A 87 -0.90 -1.20 15.89
C ILE A 87 -1.22 -2.69 15.99
N GLY A 88 -1.66 -3.30 14.88
CA GLY A 88 -1.96 -4.73 14.82
C GLY A 88 -0.75 -5.62 15.13
N PHE A 89 0.45 -5.22 14.70
CA PHE A 89 1.69 -5.88 15.04
C PHE A 89 2.01 -5.75 16.54
N CYS A 90 1.98 -4.53 17.09
CA CYS A 90 2.28 -4.24 18.48
C CYS A 90 1.30 -4.92 19.45
N ALA A 91 0.04 -5.09 19.06
CA ALA A 91 -0.96 -5.80 19.87
C ALA A 91 -0.74 -7.31 19.94
N SER A 92 -0.07 -7.92 18.95
CA SER A 92 0.09 -9.37 18.83
C SER A 92 1.52 -9.87 19.04
N LYS A 93 2.50 -8.98 19.07
CA LYS A 93 3.94 -9.30 19.14
C LYS A 93 4.70 -8.33 20.03
N ILE A 94 5.97 -8.62 20.27
CA ILE A 94 6.88 -7.70 20.96
C ILE A 94 7.04 -6.44 20.11
N ALA A 95 6.74 -5.28 20.69
CA ALA A 95 6.80 -3.98 20.04
C ALA A 95 8.26 -3.49 19.85
N ASP A 96 8.98 -4.14 18.95
CA ASP A 96 10.37 -3.86 18.58
C ASP A 96 10.46 -3.50 17.09
N ILE A 97 11.28 -2.48 16.75
CA ILE A 97 11.40 -1.97 15.38
C ILE A 97 12.00 -3.02 14.44
N ALA A 98 13.02 -3.78 14.88
CA ALA A 98 13.65 -4.79 14.03
C ALA A 98 12.68 -5.93 13.72
N LEU A 99 11.96 -6.41 14.75
CA LEU A 99 10.93 -7.45 14.58
C LEU A 99 9.76 -6.97 13.71
N PHE A 100 9.37 -5.70 13.82
CA PHE A 100 8.37 -5.12 12.96
C PHE A 100 8.84 -5.07 11.50
N LEU A 101 10.07 -4.65 11.24
CA LEU A 101 10.63 -4.58 9.88
C LEU A 101 10.73 -5.96 9.23
N ASP A 102 11.17 -6.98 9.96
CA ASP A 102 11.20 -8.36 9.47
C ASP A 102 9.79 -8.86 9.10
N TRP A 103 8.83 -8.61 9.97
CA TRP A 103 7.43 -8.96 9.70
C TRP A 103 6.87 -8.18 8.50
N TRP A 104 7.21 -6.88 8.39
CA TRP A 104 6.78 -6.01 7.29
C TRP A 104 7.28 -6.52 5.94
N GLU A 105 8.52 -6.96 5.85
CA GLU A 105 9.08 -7.53 4.63
C GLU A 105 8.41 -8.85 4.22
N GLN A 106 8.10 -9.69 5.18
CA GLN A 106 7.54 -11.01 4.91
C GLN A 106 6.04 -10.98 4.64
N GLN A 107 5.29 -10.16 5.33
CA GLN A 107 3.82 -10.18 5.34
C GLN A 107 3.17 -8.82 5.10
N GLY A 108 3.73 -7.74 5.64
CA GLY A 108 3.13 -6.42 5.63
C GLY A 108 2.99 -5.85 4.22
N GLN A 109 3.99 -6.03 3.38
CA GLN A 109 4.01 -5.51 2.00
C GLN A 109 2.97 -6.17 1.09
N ASN A 110 2.60 -7.42 1.37
CA ASN A 110 1.64 -8.20 0.60
C ASN A 110 0.20 -8.00 1.06
N ARG A 111 -0.01 -7.43 2.25
CA ARG A 111 -1.35 -7.02 2.66
C ARG A 111 -1.74 -5.82 1.81
N SER A 112 -2.77 -6.00 0.99
CA SER A 112 -3.40 -4.90 0.28
C SER A 112 -3.73 -3.83 1.32
N LEU A 113 -3.15 -2.64 1.17
CA LEU A 113 -3.64 -1.48 1.90
C LEU A 113 -5.06 -1.27 1.37
N SER A 114 -6.05 -1.82 2.07
CA SER A 114 -7.44 -1.51 1.80
C SER A 114 -7.64 -0.06 2.23
N VAL A 115 -7.28 0.84 1.33
CA VAL A 115 -7.74 2.23 1.43
C VAL A 115 -9.24 2.14 1.27
N ASP A 116 -9.99 2.53 2.29
CA ASP A 116 -11.44 2.62 2.21
C ASP A 116 -11.77 3.45 0.97
N GLU A 117 -12.27 2.75 -0.06
CA GLU A 117 -12.63 3.37 -1.33
C GLU A 117 -13.79 4.32 -1.05
N SER A 118 -13.46 5.58 -0.82
CA SER A 118 -14.48 6.62 -0.84
C SER A 118 -15.28 6.45 -2.14
N ALA A 119 -16.61 6.64 -2.06
CA ALA A 119 -17.59 6.33 -3.12
C ALA A 119 -17.35 6.98 -4.50
N THR A 120 -16.23 7.64 -4.70
CA THR A 120 -15.78 8.37 -5.90
C THR A 120 -14.55 7.77 -6.58
N THR A 121 -14.06 6.62 -6.14
CA THR A 121 -12.82 6.02 -6.69
C THR A 121 -13.16 5.11 -7.87
N VAL A 122 -12.41 5.24 -8.98
CA VAL A 122 -12.46 4.31 -10.11
C VAL A 122 -11.50 3.16 -9.83
N GLU A 123 -12.05 1.96 -9.64
CA GLU A 123 -11.27 0.73 -9.47
C GLU A 123 -10.93 0.11 -10.83
N ILE A 124 -9.65 -0.13 -11.09
CA ILE A 124 -9.20 -0.88 -12.26
C ILE A 124 -8.85 -2.30 -11.80
N THR A 125 -9.59 -3.28 -12.30
CA THR A 125 -9.42 -4.67 -11.90
C THR A 125 -9.52 -5.63 -13.09
N THR A 126 -9.13 -6.89 -12.92
CA THR A 126 -9.32 -7.92 -13.94
C THR A 126 -10.69 -8.57 -13.78
N ILE A 127 -11.25 -9.11 -14.87
CA ILE A 127 -12.53 -9.83 -14.87
C ILE A 127 -12.53 -10.97 -13.83
N HIS A 128 -11.42 -11.70 -13.68
CA HIS A 128 -11.30 -12.76 -12.70
C HIS A 128 -11.38 -12.28 -11.25
N LYS A 129 -10.79 -11.12 -10.95
CA LYS A 129 -10.86 -10.52 -9.61
C LYS A 129 -12.22 -9.87 -9.33
N ALA A 130 -12.92 -9.40 -10.37
CA ALA A 130 -14.23 -8.81 -10.25
C ALA A 130 -15.36 -9.86 -10.13
N LYS A 131 -15.06 -11.14 -10.38
CA LYS A 131 -16.05 -12.22 -10.30
C LYS A 131 -16.64 -12.33 -8.89
N GLY A 132 -17.95 -12.13 -8.78
CA GLY A 132 -18.67 -12.17 -7.50
C GLY A 132 -18.71 -10.84 -6.75
N LEU A 133 -18.15 -9.75 -7.31
CA LEU A 133 -18.24 -8.41 -6.74
C LEU A 133 -19.32 -7.61 -7.47
N GLU A 134 -20.26 -7.03 -6.72
CA GLU A 134 -21.28 -6.13 -7.25
C GLU A 134 -20.75 -4.70 -7.29
N LYS A 135 -20.85 -4.05 -8.46
CA LYS A 135 -20.48 -2.63 -8.64
C LYS A 135 -21.64 -1.91 -9.33
N ARG A 136 -21.92 -0.66 -8.92
CA ARG A 136 -23.00 0.14 -9.50
C ARG A 136 -22.79 0.48 -10.98
N VAL A 137 -21.54 0.63 -11.40
CA VAL A 137 -21.13 0.90 -12.78
C VAL A 137 -19.90 0.08 -13.10
N VAL A 138 -19.93 -0.66 -14.21
CA VAL A 138 -18.79 -1.43 -14.72
C VAL A 138 -18.49 -0.92 -16.14
N LEU A 139 -17.24 -0.49 -16.37
CA LEU A 139 -16.76 -0.08 -17.67
C LEU A 139 -15.77 -1.12 -18.21
N ILE A 140 -16.04 -1.65 -19.38
CA ILE A 140 -15.14 -2.58 -20.09
C ILE A 140 -14.71 -1.90 -21.40
N PRO A 141 -13.59 -1.15 -21.38
CA PRO A 141 -13.26 -0.23 -22.46
C PRO A 141 -12.88 -0.93 -23.78
N TRP A 142 -12.38 -2.15 -23.72
CA TRP A 142 -11.93 -2.90 -24.91
C TRP A 142 -12.50 -4.31 -24.90
N CYS A 143 -13.73 -4.45 -25.41
CA CYS A 143 -14.36 -5.76 -25.65
C CYS A 143 -13.91 -6.32 -27.01
N SER A 144 -12.66 -6.73 -27.13
CA SER A 144 -12.09 -7.23 -28.39
C SER A 144 -12.20 -8.73 -28.60
N TRP A 145 -12.88 -9.46 -27.69
CA TRP A 145 -13.12 -10.89 -27.86
C TRP A 145 -14.27 -11.15 -28.84
N GLN A 146 -14.16 -12.22 -29.61
CA GLN A 146 -15.22 -12.66 -30.49
C GLN A 146 -16.35 -13.28 -29.68
N LEU A 147 -17.59 -12.80 -29.90
CA LEU A 147 -18.80 -13.32 -29.28
C LEU A 147 -19.34 -14.58 -29.98
N ASP A 148 -18.93 -14.80 -31.25
CA ASP A 148 -19.35 -15.99 -32.00
C ASP A 148 -18.57 -17.24 -31.62
N PRO A 149 -19.24 -18.33 -31.25
CA PRO A 149 -18.59 -19.61 -30.99
C PRO A 149 -18.09 -20.19 -32.32
N LYS A 150 -16.79 -20.12 -32.61
CA LYS A 150 -16.19 -20.95 -33.62
C LYS A 150 -16.23 -22.40 -33.13
N SER A 151 -16.95 -23.25 -33.85
CA SER A 151 -17.01 -24.71 -33.64
C SER A 151 -15.59 -25.25 -33.53
N GLY A 152 -15.18 -25.75 -32.35
CA GLY A 152 -13.95 -26.51 -32.20
C GLY A 152 -12.97 -26.10 -31.08
N GLY A 153 -13.45 -25.66 -29.94
CA GLY A 153 -12.62 -25.49 -28.75
C GLY A 153 -13.45 -25.28 -27.49
N ASN A 154 -12.96 -25.75 -26.36
CA ASN A 154 -13.58 -25.55 -25.04
C ASN A 154 -13.70 -24.07 -24.68
N VAL A 155 -14.64 -23.36 -25.30
CA VAL A 155 -14.95 -21.96 -24.97
C VAL A 155 -16.34 -21.94 -24.38
N THR A 156 -16.44 -21.55 -23.13
CA THR A 156 -17.72 -21.28 -22.46
C THR A 156 -18.34 -20.04 -23.10
N ASN A 157 -19.39 -20.22 -23.88
CA ASN A 157 -20.10 -19.11 -24.51
C ASN A 157 -20.90 -18.36 -23.46
N ILE A 158 -20.68 -17.07 -23.34
CA ILE A 158 -21.53 -16.18 -22.56
C ILE A 158 -22.59 -15.63 -23.52
N VAL A 159 -23.83 -16.08 -23.37
CA VAL A 159 -24.97 -15.51 -24.10
C VAL A 159 -25.63 -14.48 -23.19
N TRP A 160 -25.71 -13.25 -23.65
CA TRP A 160 -26.46 -12.19 -22.98
C TRP A 160 -27.92 -12.31 -23.41
N ALA A 161 -28.82 -12.60 -22.47
CA ALA A 161 -30.25 -12.52 -22.69
C ALA A 161 -30.77 -11.21 -22.05
N GLU A 162 -31.53 -10.43 -22.82
CA GLU A 162 -32.32 -9.35 -22.24
C GLU A 162 -33.43 -9.99 -21.38
N ALA A 163 -33.43 -9.67 -20.09
CA ALA A 163 -34.58 -9.95 -19.24
C ALA A 163 -35.74 -9.08 -19.74
N ARG A 164 -36.73 -9.68 -20.42
CA ARG A 164 -38.01 -9.00 -20.66
C ARG A 164 -38.72 -8.89 -19.32
N ASP A 165 -38.92 -7.66 -18.88
CA ASP A 165 -39.79 -7.37 -17.75
C ASP A 165 -41.20 -7.94 -18.07
N GLY A 166 -41.62 -8.98 -17.33
CA GLY A 166 -43.01 -9.37 -17.28
C GLY A 166 -43.40 -10.78 -17.71
N GLU A 167 -42.63 -11.81 -17.33
CA GLU A 167 -43.23 -13.19 -17.29
C GLU A 167 -42.66 -13.94 -16.08
N ALA A 168 -43.28 -13.68 -14.91
CA ALA A 168 -43.27 -14.60 -13.81
C ALA A 168 -44.48 -15.54 -14.04
N ALA A 169 -44.21 -16.79 -14.36
CA ALA A 169 -45.15 -17.89 -14.26
C ALA A 169 -44.66 -18.88 -13.21
#